data_377bb04a5325fed031ab2db0c17dd978
#
_entry.id   377bb04a5325fed031ab2db0c17dd978
#
_cell.length_a   1.000
_cell.length_b   1.000
_cell.length_c   1.000
_cell.angle_alpha   90.00
_cell.angle_beta   90.00
_cell.angle_gamma   90.00
#
_symmetry.space_group_name_H-M   'P 1'
#
loop_
_entity.id
_entity.type
_entity.pdbx_description
1 polymer ?
#
loop_
_entity_poly.entity_id
_entity_poly.type
_entity_poly.pdbx_seq_one_letter_code
_entity_poly.pdbx_strand_id
1 'polypeptide(L)'
;IDPQDVGRKYDSDVIRINSQSGKGGVNYILMHSHGINLPKAMREEVGYMVKDVSDKAHKELTPDWVYQIFSDHYINTKSIFHIDECHFKQVDGITAEVTINHAGESKVITSNGNGRLDAVSNAIKQYFNISYELSFYEEHSLTKGSSSKAVAYVGIICNGKTFWGVGIDPDII
;
A
#
# COMPACT_ATOMS: atom_id res chain seq x y z
N ILE A 1 36.95 -18.37 -1.34
CA ILE A 1 35.74 -19.15 -1.02
C ILE A 1 34.54 -18.25 -1.22
N ASP A 2 33.64 -18.66 -2.08
CA ASP A 2 32.39 -17.96 -2.30
C ASP A 2 31.58 -18.04 -1.00
N PRO A 3 31.09 -16.92 -0.47
CA PRO A 3 30.22 -16.94 0.72
C PRO A 3 29.02 -17.86 0.59
N GLN A 4 28.58 -18.13 -0.63
CA GLN A 4 27.47 -19.06 -0.89
C GLN A 4 27.85 -20.50 -0.56
N ASP A 5 29.11 -20.86 -0.69
CA ASP A 5 29.59 -22.21 -0.41
C ASP A 5 29.59 -22.57 1.08
N VAL A 6 29.51 -21.56 1.93
CA VAL A 6 29.48 -21.72 3.38
C VAL A 6 28.13 -21.33 3.99
N GLY A 7 27.11 -21.20 3.19
CA GLY A 7 25.77 -20.91 3.67
C GLY A 7 25.58 -19.48 4.20
N ARG A 8 26.45 -18.56 3.82
CA ARG A 8 26.39 -17.16 4.26
C ARG A 8 25.64 -16.23 3.29
N LYS A 9 24.86 -16.81 2.40
CA LYS A 9 24.09 -16.03 1.46
C LYS A 9 23.21 -14.98 2.14
N TYR A 10 22.69 -15.30 3.30
CA TYR A 10 21.85 -14.40 4.05
C TYR A 10 22.58 -13.21 4.65
N ASP A 11 23.92 -13.27 4.78
CA ASP A 11 24.69 -12.15 5.33
C ASP A 11 24.59 -10.90 4.45
N SER A 12 24.39 -11.10 3.15
CA SER A 12 24.15 -9.99 2.22
C SER A 12 22.70 -9.53 2.25
N ASP A 13 21.79 -10.38 2.71
CA ASP A 13 20.37 -10.07 2.78
C ASP A 13 19.96 -9.50 4.14
N VAL A 14 20.81 -9.69 5.15
CA VAL A 14 20.59 -9.12 6.48
C VAL A 14 21.19 -7.72 6.51
N ILE A 15 20.48 -6.79 5.89
CA ILE A 15 20.80 -5.39 6.06
C ILE A 15 20.27 -5.01 7.43
N ARG A 16 21.17 -4.74 8.33
CA ARG A 16 20.81 -4.29 9.66
C ARG A 16 20.28 -2.88 9.59
N ILE A 17 18.99 -2.75 9.75
CA ILE A 17 18.38 -1.45 9.94
C ILE A 17 18.59 -1.07 11.39
N ASN A 18 19.54 -0.18 11.61
CA ASN A 18 19.75 0.44 12.92
C ASN A 18 19.06 1.82 12.92
N SER A 19 19.16 2.49 14.02
CA SER A 19 18.59 3.84 14.19
C SER A 19 19.11 4.86 13.18
N GLN A 20 20.19 4.55 12.48
CA GLN A 20 20.82 5.43 11.49
C GLN A 20 20.47 5.05 10.06
N SER A 21 19.81 3.94 9.82
CA SER A 21 19.56 3.41 8.47
C SER A 21 18.53 4.19 7.67
N GLY A 22 17.77 5.03 8.29
CA GLY A 22 16.86 5.94 7.61
C GLY A 22 15.87 5.26 6.66
N LYS A 23 15.16 6.11 5.93
CA LYS A 23 14.10 5.73 5.01
C LYS A 23 14.55 4.84 3.83
N GLY A 24 15.80 4.98 3.42
CA GLY A 24 16.34 4.20 2.30
C GLY A 24 16.53 2.72 2.61
N GLY A 25 16.89 2.41 3.84
CA GLY A 25 17.13 1.02 4.26
C GLY A 25 15.86 0.18 4.27
N VAL A 26 14.74 0.73 4.72
CA VAL A 26 13.46 0.02 4.75
C VAL A 26 12.97 -0.26 3.33
N ASN A 27 13.02 0.74 2.45
CA ASN A 27 12.62 0.53 1.06
C ASN A 27 13.49 -0.50 0.35
N TYR A 28 14.79 -0.48 0.61
CA TYR A 28 15.72 -1.45 0.05
C TYR A 28 15.33 -2.88 0.44
N ILE A 29 15.04 -3.11 1.73
CA ILE A 29 14.63 -4.43 2.21
C ILE A 29 13.31 -4.86 1.59
N LEU A 30 12.31 -4.00 1.58
CA LEU A 30 11.00 -4.31 1.00
C LEU A 30 11.11 -4.63 -0.49
N MET A 31 11.94 -3.90 -1.22
CA MET A 31 12.15 -4.13 -2.64
C MET A 31 12.87 -5.45 -2.90
N HIS A 32 13.94 -5.73 -2.18
CA HIS A 32 14.75 -6.94 -2.40
C HIS A 32 14.08 -8.21 -1.90
N SER A 33 13.37 -8.14 -0.78
CA SER A 33 12.74 -9.35 -0.20
C SER A 33 11.34 -9.62 -0.72
N HIS A 34 10.57 -8.58 -1.05
CA HIS A 34 9.16 -8.73 -1.40
C HIS A 34 8.74 -8.04 -2.69
N GLY A 35 9.67 -7.38 -3.38
CA GLY A 35 9.37 -6.70 -4.63
C GLY A 35 8.58 -5.40 -4.47
N ILE A 36 8.47 -4.88 -3.27
CA ILE A 36 7.74 -3.65 -2.98
C ILE A 36 8.68 -2.46 -3.12
N ASN A 37 8.38 -1.59 -4.08
CA ASN A 37 9.13 -0.36 -4.30
C ASN A 37 8.25 0.84 -3.96
N LEU A 38 8.44 1.38 -2.77
CA LEU A 38 7.61 2.47 -2.27
C LEU A 38 7.79 3.75 -3.07
N PRO A 39 6.70 4.51 -3.30
CA PRO A 39 6.83 5.88 -3.82
C PRO A 39 7.73 6.72 -2.90
N LYS A 40 8.51 7.61 -3.49
CA LYS A 40 9.44 8.46 -2.72
C LYS A 40 8.78 9.18 -1.57
N ALA A 41 7.60 9.74 -1.81
CA ALA A 41 6.86 10.49 -0.80
C ALA A 41 6.42 9.63 0.39
N MET A 42 6.28 8.32 0.18
CA MET A 42 5.86 7.38 1.21
C MET A 42 7.02 6.81 2.03
N ARG A 43 8.22 6.81 1.48
CA ARG A 43 9.40 6.14 2.08
C ARG A 43 9.75 6.67 3.45
N GLU A 44 9.65 7.95 3.65
CA GLU A 44 9.98 8.60 4.93
C GLU A 44 9.02 8.15 6.03
N GLU A 45 7.72 8.20 5.77
CA GLU A 45 6.71 7.77 6.72
C GLU A 45 6.88 6.29 7.10
N VAL A 46 7.05 5.42 6.10
CA VAL A 46 7.25 3.99 6.34
C VAL A 46 8.53 3.74 7.13
N GLY A 47 9.61 4.43 6.79
CA GLY A 47 10.88 4.30 7.50
C GLY A 47 10.78 4.66 8.99
N TYR A 48 10.12 5.77 9.30
CA TYR A 48 9.91 6.18 10.70
C TYR A 48 8.99 5.21 11.44
N MET A 49 7.95 4.75 10.79
CA MET A 49 7.01 3.80 11.40
C MET A 49 7.69 2.47 11.73
N VAL A 50 8.47 1.92 10.80
CA VAL A 50 9.20 0.67 11.02
C VAL A 50 10.23 0.83 12.14
N LYS A 51 10.96 1.93 12.14
CA LYS A 51 11.92 2.23 13.19
C LYS A 51 11.26 2.34 14.56
N ASP A 52 10.13 3.03 14.66
CA ASP A 52 9.41 3.19 15.92
C ASP A 52 8.96 1.84 16.48
N VAL A 53 8.41 0.97 15.66
CA VAL A 53 8.01 -0.37 16.07
C VAL A 53 9.20 -1.20 16.53
N SER A 54 10.32 -1.11 15.80
CA SER A 54 11.56 -1.82 16.15
C SER A 54 12.11 -1.36 17.49
N ASP A 55 12.17 -0.06 17.71
CA ASP A 55 12.69 0.51 18.96
C ASP A 55 11.83 0.09 20.16
N LYS A 56 10.51 0.10 20.00
CA LYS A 56 9.59 -0.32 21.08
C LYS A 56 9.67 -1.81 21.37
N ALA A 57 9.90 -2.63 20.37
CA ALA A 57 9.99 -4.08 20.53
C ALA A 57 11.37 -4.56 20.97
N HIS A 58 12.39 -3.71 20.91
CA HIS A 58 13.79 -4.06 21.18
C HIS A 58 14.26 -5.27 20.38
N LYS A 59 13.80 -5.39 19.14
CA LYS A 59 14.15 -6.50 18.26
C LYS A 59 14.92 -6.01 17.06
N GLU A 60 15.84 -6.85 16.61
CA GLU A 60 16.53 -6.64 15.34
C GLU A 60 15.56 -6.83 14.18
N LEU A 61 15.64 -5.94 13.20
CA LEU A 61 14.78 -5.99 12.03
C LEU A 61 15.28 -7.01 11.02
N THR A 62 14.51 -8.08 10.84
CA THR A 62 14.71 -9.02 9.73
C THR A 62 13.84 -8.58 8.55
N PRO A 63 14.16 -8.99 7.31
CA PRO A 63 13.33 -8.67 6.16
C PRO A 63 11.87 -9.10 6.32
N ASP A 64 11.62 -10.29 6.86
CA ASP A 64 10.28 -10.79 7.09
C ASP A 64 9.51 -9.94 8.12
N TRP A 65 10.18 -9.50 9.16
CA TRP A 65 9.54 -8.66 10.18
C TRP A 65 9.28 -7.25 9.67
N VAL A 66 10.18 -6.69 8.87
CA VAL A 66 9.94 -5.41 8.20
C VAL A 66 8.68 -5.49 7.33
N TYR A 67 8.55 -6.56 6.54
CA TYR A 67 7.35 -6.77 5.72
C TYR A 67 6.11 -6.92 6.58
N GLN A 68 6.19 -7.67 7.68
CA GLN A 68 5.06 -7.87 8.59
C GLN A 68 4.58 -6.54 9.19
N ILE A 69 5.50 -5.70 9.63
CA ILE A 69 5.19 -4.38 10.17
C ILE A 69 4.51 -3.52 9.09
N PHE A 70 5.09 -3.50 7.91
CA PHE A 70 4.54 -2.75 6.77
C PHE A 70 3.14 -3.25 6.40
N SER A 71 2.98 -4.56 6.29
CA SER A 71 1.70 -5.19 5.93
C SER A 71 0.62 -4.87 6.96
N ASP A 72 0.93 -4.95 8.24
CA ASP A 72 -0.03 -4.69 9.29
C ASP A 72 -0.50 -3.22 9.31
N HIS A 73 0.37 -2.30 8.90
CA HIS A 73 0.04 -0.88 8.90
C HIS A 73 -0.67 -0.41 7.63
N TYR A 74 -0.37 -1.01 6.49
CA TYR A 74 -0.82 -0.49 5.19
C TYR A 74 -1.67 -1.45 4.39
N ILE A 75 -1.55 -2.75 4.60
CA ILE A 75 -2.24 -3.77 3.81
C ILE A 75 -3.35 -4.44 4.61
N ASN A 76 -3.04 -4.96 5.80
CA ASN A 76 -3.97 -5.70 6.66
C ASN A 76 -4.71 -4.79 7.65
N THR A 77 -4.92 -3.55 7.29
CA THR A 77 -5.71 -2.64 8.11
C THR A 77 -7.16 -3.10 8.17
N LYS A 78 -7.78 -2.99 9.34
CA LYS A 78 -9.21 -3.25 9.48
C LYS A 78 -9.96 -2.18 8.69
N SER A 79 -10.52 -2.57 7.56
CA SER A 79 -11.32 -1.68 6.74
C SER A 79 -12.65 -1.41 7.42
N ILE A 80 -13.03 -0.14 7.49
CA ILE A 80 -14.36 0.25 7.95
C ILE A 80 -15.42 -0.12 6.91
N PHE A 81 -15.01 -0.29 5.68
CA PHE A 81 -15.90 -0.64 4.58
C PHE A 81 -15.17 -1.48 3.53
N HIS A 82 -15.96 -2.14 2.68
CA HIS A 82 -15.43 -2.89 1.53
C HIS A 82 -16.17 -2.45 0.27
N ILE A 83 -15.46 -2.50 -0.85
CA ILE A 83 -16.05 -2.35 -2.17
C ILE A 83 -16.27 -3.75 -2.72
N ASP A 84 -17.54 -4.15 -2.86
CA ASP A 84 -17.90 -5.47 -3.35
C ASP A 84 -17.82 -5.55 -4.87
N GLU A 85 -18.30 -4.50 -5.57
CA GLU A 85 -18.34 -4.45 -7.02
C GLU A 85 -18.14 -3.03 -7.52
N CYS A 86 -17.54 -2.92 -8.71
CA CYS A 86 -17.45 -1.68 -9.46
C CYS A 86 -17.82 -1.95 -10.91
N HIS A 87 -18.75 -1.18 -11.43
CA HIS A 87 -19.11 -1.19 -12.85
C HIS A 87 -18.85 0.19 -13.45
N PHE A 88 -18.24 0.22 -14.62
CA PHE A 88 -17.84 1.46 -15.26
C PHE A 88 -18.54 1.64 -16.60
N LYS A 89 -18.95 2.87 -16.87
CA LYS A 89 -19.46 3.29 -18.18
C LYS A 89 -18.70 4.52 -18.65
N GLN A 90 -18.38 4.55 -19.93
CA GLN A 90 -17.71 5.70 -20.52
C GLN A 90 -18.74 6.56 -21.25
N VAL A 91 -19.26 7.56 -20.54
CA VAL A 91 -20.21 8.54 -21.08
C VAL A 91 -19.77 9.89 -20.52
N ASP A 92 -19.21 10.76 -21.38
CA ASP A 92 -18.70 12.08 -20.96
C ASP A 92 -17.78 11.99 -19.73
N GLY A 93 -16.68 11.22 -19.86
CA GLY A 93 -15.84 10.82 -18.75
C GLY A 93 -16.14 9.39 -18.33
N ILE A 94 -15.83 9.05 -17.09
CA ILE A 94 -16.10 7.73 -16.53
C ILE A 94 -17.18 7.83 -15.47
N THR A 95 -18.22 7.00 -15.59
CA THR A 95 -19.21 6.81 -14.55
C THR A 95 -18.95 5.48 -13.86
N ALA A 96 -18.82 5.50 -12.54
CA ALA A 96 -18.66 4.31 -11.72
C ALA A 96 -19.93 4.03 -10.94
N GLU A 97 -20.36 2.78 -10.96
CA GLU A 97 -21.37 2.25 -10.06
C GLU A 97 -20.65 1.37 -9.05
N VAL A 98 -20.57 1.84 -7.81
CA VAL A 98 -19.77 1.22 -6.76
C VAL A 98 -20.66 0.66 -5.69
N THR A 99 -20.54 -0.64 -5.41
CA THR A 99 -21.26 -1.28 -4.30
C THR A 99 -20.37 -1.24 -3.07
N ILE A 100 -20.77 -0.44 -2.08
CA ILE A 100 -20.04 -0.27 -0.83
C ILE A 100 -20.74 -1.07 0.26
N ASN A 101 -20.01 -1.96 0.92
CA ASN A 101 -20.45 -2.70 2.08
C ASN A 101 -19.87 -2.04 3.33
N HIS A 102 -20.73 -1.49 4.17
CA HIS A 102 -20.35 -0.81 5.39
C HIS A 102 -21.27 -1.23 6.53
N ALA A 103 -20.68 -1.70 7.63
CA ALA A 103 -21.42 -2.14 8.82
C ALA A 103 -22.48 -3.21 8.51
N GLY A 104 -22.19 -4.10 7.56
CA GLY A 104 -23.09 -5.19 7.15
C GLY A 104 -24.16 -4.78 6.15
N GLU A 105 -24.21 -3.52 5.75
CA GLU A 105 -25.17 -3.02 4.76
C GLU A 105 -24.45 -2.74 3.44
N SER A 106 -25.08 -3.13 2.34
CA SER A 106 -24.59 -2.86 0.99
C SER A 106 -25.38 -1.73 0.36
N LYS A 107 -24.68 -0.75 -0.21
CA LYS A 107 -25.29 0.37 -0.90
C LYS A 107 -24.57 0.63 -2.21
N VAL A 108 -25.35 0.90 -3.26
CA VAL A 108 -24.82 1.23 -4.58
C VAL A 108 -24.78 2.74 -4.74
N ILE A 109 -23.60 3.25 -5.05
CA ILE A 109 -23.37 4.68 -5.30
C ILE A 109 -22.90 4.85 -6.73
N THR A 110 -23.52 5.77 -7.45
CA THR A 110 -23.12 6.13 -8.80
C THR A 110 -22.43 7.49 -8.77
N SER A 111 -21.23 7.57 -9.35
CA SER A 111 -20.47 8.80 -9.38
C SER A 111 -19.67 8.92 -10.67
N ASN A 112 -19.27 10.13 -11.01
CA ASN A 112 -18.50 10.44 -12.21
C ASN A 112 -17.09 10.86 -11.84
N GLY A 113 -16.16 10.68 -12.77
CA GLY A 113 -14.79 11.13 -12.64
C GLY A 113 -14.10 11.21 -13.98
N ASN A 114 -12.89 11.76 -13.97
CA ASN A 114 -12.06 11.87 -15.18
C ASN A 114 -11.45 10.52 -15.57
N GLY A 115 -11.38 9.59 -14.63
CA GLY A 115 -10.90 8.23 -14.83
C GLY A 115 -11.58 7.31 -13.84
N ARG A 116 -11.25 6.01 -13.91
CA ARG A 116 -11.88 5.00 -13.05
C ARG A 116 -11.62 5.25 -11.57
N LEU A 117 -10.38 5.51 -11.22
CA LEU A 117 -9.99 5.76 -9.83
C LEU A 117 -10.68 7.01 -9.28
N ASP A 118 -10.70 8.08 -10.05
CA ASP A 118 -11.36 9.33 -9.66
C ASP A 118 -12.87 9.13 -9.46
N ALA A 119 -13.51 8.36 -10.34
CA ALA A 119 -14.93 8.06 -10.22
C ALA A 119 -15.26 7.23 -8.96
N VAL A 120 -14.45 6.21 -8.66
CA VAL A 120 -14.60 5.41 -7.44
C VAL A 120 -14.35 6.25 -6.20
N SER A 121 -13.31 7.09 -6.22
CA SER A 121 -12.99 8.00 -5.13
C SER A 121 -14.16 8.96 -4.85
N ASN A 122 -14.75 9.51 -5.90
CA ASN A 122 -15.91 10.40 -5.74
C ASN A 122 -17.13 9.68 -5.16
N ALA A 123 -17.33 8.42 -5.50
CA ALA A 123 -18.39 7.60 -4.90
C ALA A 123 -18.17 7.41 -3.39
N ILE A 124 -16.94 7.15 -2.98
CA ILE A 124 -16.57 7.01 -1.56
C ILE A 124 -16.80 8.33 -0.81
N LYS A 125 -16.37 9.44 -1.38
CA LYS A 125 -16.61 10.78 -0.80
C LYS A 125 -18.08 11.06 -0.61
N GLN A 126 -18.90 10.71 -1.59
CA GLN A 126 -20.33 10.91 -1.55
C GLN A 126 -21.00 10.04 -0.47
N TYR A 127 -20.60 8.77 -0.39
CA TYR A 127 -21.17 7.85 0.59
C TYR A 127 -20.90 8.29 2.03
N PHE A 128 -19.65 8.65 2.34
CA PHE A 128 -19.24 9.04 3.69
C PHE A 128 -19.42 10.54 3.97
N ASN A 129 -19.83 11.30 2.97
CA ASN A 129 -19.94 12.77 3.06
C ASN A 129 -18.65 13.41 3.57
N ILE A 130 -17.53 13.01 2.99
CA ILE A 130 -16.20 13.52 3.32
C ILE A 130 -15.59 14.20 2.11
N SER A 131 -14.61 15.05 2.38
CA SER A 131 -13.82 15.71 1.34
C SER A 131 -12.37 15.36 1.53
N TYR A 132 -11.73 14.89 0.46
CA TYR A 132 -10.29 14.68 0.40
C TYR A 132 -9.83 14.84 -1.04
N GLU A 133 -8.53 15.00 -1.21
CA GLU A 133 -7.91 15.10 -2.51
C GLU A 133 -7.06 13.85 -2.77
N LEU A 134 -7.26 13.23 -3.94
CA LEU A 134 -6.42 12.13 -4.39
C LEU A 134 -5.11 12.74 -4.91
N SER A 135 -4.05 12.62 -4.13
CA SER A 135 -2.79 13.29 -4.42
C SER A 135 -1.79 12.41 -5.17
N PHE A 136 -1.91 11.10 -5.04
CA PHE A 136 -0.94 10.18 -5.60
C PHE A 136 -1.57 8.82 -5.90
N TYR A 137 -1.18 8.25 -7.05
CA TYR A 137 -1.49 6.87 -7.40
C TYR A 137 -0.36 6.30 -8.22
N GLU A 138 0.13 5.14 -7.85
CA GLU A 138 1.13 4.40 -8.61
C GLU A 138 0.90 2.91 -8.43
N GLU A 139 1.10 2.14 -9.48
CA GLU A 139 1.01 0.69 -9.41
C GLU A 139 2.17 0.06 -10.16
N HIS A 140 2.56 -1.13 -9.73
CA HIS A 140 3.53 -1.94 -10.46
C HIS A 140 3.32 -3.41 -10.16
N SER A 141 3.86 -4.26 -11.04
CA SER A 141 3.82 -5.70 -10.84
C SER A 141 4.80 -6.13 -9.76
N LEU A 142 4.40 -7.11 -8.97
CA LEU A 142 5.32 -7.78 -8.04
C LEU A 142 6.11 -8.82 -8.82
N THR A 143 7.43 -8.68 -8.83
CA THR A 143 8.33 -9.54 -9.59
C THR A 143 8.75 -10.79 -8.84
N LYS A 144 8.44 -10.87 -7.55
CA LYS A 144 8.80 -12.01 -6.71
C LYS A 144 7.58 -12.87 -6.40
N GLY A 145 7.71 -14.16 -6.65
CA GLY A 145 6.65 -15.13 -6.45
C GLY A 145 6.15 -15.73 -7.77
N SER A 146 5.40 -16.80 -7.67
CA SER A 146 4.87 -17.56 -8.82
C SER A 146 3.56 -17.02 -9.34
N SER A 147 2.93 -16.07 -8.65
CA SER A 147 1.65 -15.51 -9.06
C SER A 147 1.83 -14.08 -9.57
N SER A 148 1.14 -13.76 -10.66
CA SER A 148 1.08 -12.40 -11.19
C SER A 148 0.25 -11.54 -10.25
N LYS A 149 0.92 -10.84 -9.34
CA LYS A 149 0.28 -9.87 -8.44
C LYS A 149 0.76 -8.48 -8.80
N ALA A 150 -0.09 -7.51 -8.54
CA ALA A 150 0.26 -6.11 -8.65
C ALA A 150 0.07 -5.43 -7.29
N VAL A 151 0.85 -4.39 -7.07
CA VAL A 151 0.73 -3.55 -5.88
C VAL A 151 0.35 -2.14 -6.31
N ALA A 152 -0.58 -1.55 -5.58
CA ALA A 152 -1.01 -0.17 -5.79
C ALA A 152 -0.75 0.66 -4.52
N TYR A 153 -0.27 1.87 -4.72
CA TYR A 153 -0.04 2.84 -3.65
C TYR A 153 -0.94 4.05 -3.90
N VAL A 154 -1.73 4.40 -2.91
CA VAL A 154 -2.66 5.52 -3.00
C VAL A 154 -2.36 6.52 -1.90
N GLY A 155 -2.16 7.77 -2.26
CA GLY A 155 -2.00 8.88 -1.31
C GLY A 155 -3.18 9.83 -1.41
N ILE A 156 -3.76 10.17 -0.28
CA ILE A 156 -4.84 11.16 -0.20
C ILE A 156 -4.46 12.27 0.78
N ILE A 157 -4.97 13.46 0.51
CA ILE A 157 -4.81 14.60 1.41
C ILE A 157 -6.19 14.93 1.99
N CYS A 158 -6.27 14.86 3.31
CA CYS A 158 -7.48 15.17 4.06
C CYS A 158 -7.11 16.08 5.23
N ASN A 159 -7.71 17.26 5.30
CA ASN A 159 -7.44 18.26 6.33
C ASN A 159 -5.93 18.61 6.46
N GLY A 160 -5.25 18.72 5.32
CA GLY A 160 -3.82 19.06 5.27
C GLY A 160 -2.86 17.93 5.61
N LYS A 161 -3.37 16.75 5.89
CA LYS A 161 -2.55 15.55 6.16
C LYS A 161 -2.61 14.57 5.01
N THR A 162 -1.48 13.94 4.71
CA THR A 162 -1.40 12.88 3.71
C THR A 162 -1.57 11.53 4.38
N PHE A 163 -2.47 10.72 3.85
CA PHE A 163 -2.70 9.34 4.28
C PHE A 163 -2.37 8.40 3.12
N TRP A 164 -1.75 7.28 3.44
CA TRP A 164 -1.32 6.29 2.45
C TRP A 164 -2.04 4.97 2.63
N GLY A 165 -2.40 4.36 1.52
CA GLY A 165 -2.93 3.00 1.47
C GLY A 165 -2.18 2.17 0.46
N VAL A 166 -2.08 0.88 0.71
CA VAL A 166 -1.43 -0.08 -0.18
C VAL A 166 -2.37 -1.26 -0.41
N GLY A 167 -2.56 -1.61 -1.67
CA GLY A 167 -3.32 -2.79 -2.06
C GLY A 167 -2.45 -3.75 -2.84
N ILE A 168 -2.59 -5.04 -2.57
CA ILE A 168 -1.94 -6.11 -3.35
C ILE A 168 -3.03 -7.04 -3.82
N ASP A 169 -3.17 -7.18 -5.13
CA ASP A 169 -4.23 -8.00 -5.70
C ASP A 169 -3.78 -8.53 -7.07
N PRO A 170 -4.15 -9.76 -7.45
CA PRO A 170 -3.97 -10.21 -8.82
C PRO A 170 -4.82 -9.43 -9.82
N ASP A 171 -5.90 -8.82 -9.38
CA ASP A 171 -6.88 -8.12 -10.22
C ASP A 171 -6.99 -6.63 -9.86
N ILE A 172 -5.87 -5.93 -9.77
CA ILE A 172 -5.90 -4.47 -9.63
C ILE A 172 -6.30 -3.86 -10.97
N ILE A 173 -7.47 -3.28 -11.03
CA ILE A 173 -7.99 -2.58 -12.19
C ILE A 173 -8.26 -1.13 -11.82
#